data_70c73d88601c5fbaff45bf342af848e6
#
_entry.id   70c73d88601c5fbaff45bf342af848e6
#
_cell.length_a   1.000
_cell.length_b   1.000
_cell.length_c   1.000
_cell.angle_alpha   90.00
_cell.angle_beta   90.00
_cell.angle_gamma   90.00
#
_symmetry.space_group_name_H-M   'P 1'
#
loop_
_entity.id
_entity.type
_entity.pdbx_description
1 polymer ?
#
loop_
_entity_poly.entity_id
_entity_poly.type
_entity_poly.pdbx_seq_one_letter_code
_entity_poly.pdbx_strand_id
1 'polypeptide(L)'
;MCLSPVQSLLFFRWSMDIPLRILAVDNEPSVTLSLKYVFAAPRYEVTCVENGDAALARLDANSDPYDVIFVDQKMPNLTGVELVDAIRKRRIPGKIIVLSAHLSSEIREAYERMDVRVMFSKPFNVDQLRTAVDRLTA
;
A
#
# COMPACT_ATOMS: atom_id res chain seq x y z
N MET A 1 -29.65 2.11 16.15
CA MET A 1 -28.57 3.08 15.91
C MET A 1 -27.96 2.83 14.54
N CYS A 2 -27.92 3.83 13.68
CA CYS A 2 -27.38 3.68 12.34
C CYS A 2 -25.86 3.89 12.34
N LEU A 3 -25.15 2.92 11.77
CA LEU A 3 -23.72 3.06 11.53
C LEU A 3 -23.49 3.92 10.28
N SER A 4 -22.38 4.67 10.26
CA SER A 4 -21.95 5.34 9.05
C SER A 4 -21.60 4.29 7.99
N PRO A 5 -21.55 4.66 6.68
CA PRO A 5 -21.16 3.70 5.65
C PRO A 5 -19.79 3.06 5.91
N VAL A 6 -18.84 3.84 6.45
CA VAL A 6 -17.51 3.32 6.77
C VAL A 6 -17.58 2.33 7.95
N GLN A 7 -18.32 2.66 8.98
CA GLN A 7 -18.48 1.78 10.14
C GLN A 7 -19.19 0.49 9.76
N SER A 8 -20.21 0.56 8.92
CA SER A 8 -20.91 -0.63 8.41
C SER A 8 -19.99 -1.53 7.61
N LEU A 9 -19.12 -0.94 6.78
CA LEU A 9 -18.16 -1.70 5.98
C LEU A 9 -17.13 -2.41 6.86
N LEU A 10 -16.60 -1.72 7.88
CA LEU A 10 -15.62 -2.30 8.81
C LEU A 10 -16.27 -3.44 9.62
N PHE A 11 -17.47 -3.24 10.12
CA PHE A 11 -18.19 -4.27 10.84
C PHE A 11 -18.45 -5.50 9.96
N PHE A 12 -18.84 -5.30 8.70
CA PHE A 12 -19.06 -6.39 7.74
C PHE A 12 -17.78 -7.19 7.51
N ARG A 13 -16.63 -6.54 7.37
CA ARG A 13 -15.34 -7.21 7.24
C ARG A 13 -15.03 -8.12 8.41
N TRP A 14 -15.17 -7.59 9.62
CA TRP A 14 -14.94 -8.36 10.84
C TRP A 14 -15.85 -9.58 10.95
N SER A 15 -17.13 -9.41 10.61
CA SER A 15 -18.14 -10.48 10.69
C SER A 15 -17.92 -11.58 9.65
N MET A 16 -17.39 -11.21 8.47
CA MET A 16 -17.26 -12.12 7.32
C MET A 16 -15.84 -12.61 7.10
N ASP A 17 -14.90 -12.26 7.98
CA ASP A 17 -13.49 -12.58 7.85
C ASP A 17 -12.91 -12.17 6.48
N ILE A 18 -13.35 -11.03 5.96
CA ILE A 18 -12.84 -10.50 4.70
C ILE A 18 -11.43 -9.95 4.94
N PRO A 19 -10.40 -10.47 4.25
CA PRO A 19 -9.04 -10.02 4.47
C PRO A 19 -8.82 -8.58 4.00
N LEU A 20 -7.90 -7.89 4.66
CA LEU A 20 -7.36 -6.63 4.15
C LEU A 20 -6.51 -6.91 2.93
N ARG A 21 -6.79 -6.22 1.84
CA ARG A 21 -6.11 -6.41 0.57
C ARG A 21 -4.96 -5.43 0.44
N ILE A 22 -3.77 -5.96 0.21
CA ILE A 22 -2.53 -5.21 0.12
C ILE A 22 -1.88 -5.46 -1.24
N LEU A 23 -1.51 -4.39 -1.93
CA LEU A 23 -0.67 -4.47 -3.12
C LEU A 23 0.74 -4.00 -2.73
N ALA A 24 1.73 -4.83 -2.96
CA ALA A 24 3.12 -4.51 -2.69
C ALA A 24 3.88 -4.33 -4.01
N VAL A 25 4.39 -3.12 -4.24
CA VAL A 25 5.12 -2.76 -5.47
C VAL A 25 6.58 -2.55 -5.12
N ASP A 26 7.41 -3.52 -5.45
CA ASP A 26 8.84 -3.49 -5.15
C ASP A 26 9.58 -4.43 -6.09
N ASN A 27 10.71 -3.99 -6.64
CA ASN A 27 11.53 -4.81 -7.51
C ASN A 27 12.50 -5.73 -6.77
N GLU A 28 12.51 -5.71 -5.43
CA GLU A 28 13.32 -6.59 -4.60
C GLU A 28 12.49 -7.76 -4.08
N PRO A 29 12.72 -9.00 -4.58
CA PRO A 29 11.94 -10.16 -4.13
C PRO A 29 12.01 -10.42 -2.64
N SER A 30 13.15 -10.12 -2.00
CA SER A 30 13.31 -10.29 -0.56
C SER A 30 12.33 -9.42 0.23
N VAL A 31 12.03 -8.23 -0.25
CA VAL A 31 11.08 -7.32 0.39
C VAL A 31 9.65 -7.83 0.24
N THR A 32 9.25 -8.19 -0.98
CA THR A 32 7.89 -8.68 -1.23
C THR A 32 7.61 -9.99 -0.51
N LEU A 33 8.59 -10.89 -0.43
CA LEU A 33 8.46 -12.13 0.35
C LEU A 33 8.30 -11.82 1.85
N SER A 34 9.07 -10.87 2.37
CA SER A 34 8.95 -10.44 3.76
C SER A 34 7.57 -9.89 4.06
N LEU A 35 7.02 -9.08 3.16
CA LEU A 35 5.68 -8.50 3.33
C LEU A 35 4.60 -9.58 3.32
N LYS A 36 4.72 -10.59 2.46
CA LYS A 36 3.79 -11.72 2.47
C LYS A 36 3.84 -12.51 3.78
N TYR A 37 5.01 -12.61 4.37
CA TYR A 37 5.17 -13.28 5.66
C TYR A 37 4.58 -12.46 6.80
N VAL A 38 4.86 -11.16 6.81
CA VAL A 38 4.39 -10.24 7.85
C VAL A 38 2.87 -10.08 7.82
N PHE A 39 2.30 -9.96 6.63
CA PHE A 39 0.87 -9.77 6.42
C PHE A 39 0.26 -11.05 5.85
N ALA A 40 0.15 -12.05 6.70
CA ALA A 40 -0.27 -13.39 6.29
C ALA A 40 -1.78 -13.58 6.38
N ALA A 41 -2.27 -14.57 5.61
CA ALA A 41 -3.65 -15.05 5.73
C ALA A 41 -3.92 -15.58 7.15
N PRO A 42 -5.16 -15.54 7.60
CA PRO A 42 -6.37 -15.10 6.90
C PRO A 42 -6.65 -13.60 6.97
N ARG A 43 -5.95 -12.88 7.82
CA ARG A 43 -6.25 -11.45 8.08
C ARG A 43 -5.91 -10.56 6.91
N TYR A 44 -4.85 -10.89 6.17
CA TYR A 44 -4.34 -10.08 5.06
C TYR A 44 -4.24 -10.93 3.80
N GLU A 45 -4.35 -10.26 2.66
CA GLU A 45 -4.10 -10.86 1.34
C GLU A 45 -3.14 -9.92 0.60
N VAL A 46 -1.91 -10.38 0.39
CA VAL A 46 -0.86 -9.57 -0.24
C VAL A 46 -0.65 -10.03 -1.67
N THR A 47 -0.76 -9.10 -2.60
CA THR A 47 -0.40 -9.28 -4.00
C THR A 47 0.88 -8.51 -4.26
N CYS A 48 1.88 -9.14 -4.87
CA CYS A 48 3.17 -8.52 -5.18
C CYS A 48 3.32 -8.30 -6.67
N VAL A 49 3.82 -7.12 -7.03
CA VAL A 49 4.22 -6.80 -8.41
C VAL A 49 5.60 -6.16 -8.37
N GLU A 50 6.36 -6.31 -9.46
CA GLU A 50 7.78 -5.96 -9.49
C GLU A 50 8.08 -4.54 -9.97
N ASN A 51 7.13 -3.86 -10.58
CA ASN A 51 7.34 -2.53 -11.13
C ASN A 51 6.05 -1.72 -11.19
N GLY A 52 6.21 -0.43 -11.48
CA GLY A 52 5.08 0.50 -11.50
C GLY A 52 4.08 0.23 -12.61
N ASP A 53 4.56 -0.20 -13.79
CA ASP A 53 3.67 -0.50 -14.92
C ASP A 53 2.78 -1.72 -14.60
N ALA A 54 3.35 -2.75 -14.01
CA ALA A 54 2.60 -3.91 -13.54
C ALA A 54 1.59 -3.54 -12.46
N ALA A 55 1.97 -2.62 -11.57
CA ALA A 55 1.05 -2.12 -10.54
C ALA A 55 -0.15 -1.39 -11.15
N LEU A 56 0.09 -0.49 -12.11
CA LEU A 56 -0.99 0.24 -12.79
C LEU A 56 -1.90 -0.68 -13.58
N ALA A 57 -1.33 -1.66 -14.28
CA ALA A 57 -2.12 -2.64 -15.01
C ALA A 57 -3.02 -3.44 -14.05
N ARG A 58 -2.50 -3.83 -12.91
CA ARG A 58 -3.26 -4.55 -11.89
C ARG A 58 -4.36 -3.67 -11.30
N LEU A 59 -4.07 -2.43 -11.00
CA LEU A 59 -5.03 -1.49 -10.41
C LEU A 59 -6.14 -1.14 -11.41
N ASP A 60 -5.81 -0.95 -12.68
CA ASP A 60 -6.79 -0.65 -13.72
C ASP A 60 -7.73 -1.83 -14.03
N ALA A 61 -7.20 -3.05 -13.97
CA ALA A 61 -7.95 -4.26 -14.30
C ALA A 61 -8.80 -4.78 -13.13
N ASN A 62 -8.50 -4.34 -11.91
CA ASN A 62 -9.11 -4.90 -10.71
C ASN A 62 -10.35 -4.12 -10.30
N SER A 63 -11.50 -4.81 -10.21
CA SER A 63 -12.75 -4.20 -9.75
C SER A 63 -12.79 -4.04 -8.23
N ASP A 64 -12.01 -4.84 -7.49
CA ASP A 64 -11.97 -4.77 -6.03
C ASP A 64 -10.79 -3.91 -5.58
N PRO A 65 -11.02 -2.86 -4.80
CA PRO A 65 -9.93 -1.96 -4.40
C PRO A 65 -8.97 -2.63 -3.41
N TYR A 66 -7.72 -2.20 -3.45
CA TYR A 66 -6.76 -2.53 -2.39
C TYR A 66 -6.94 -1.55 -1.23
N ASP A 67 -6.77 -2.06 -0.02
CA ASP A 67 -6.86 -1.23 1.19
C ASP A 67 -5.57 -0.44 1.43
N VAL A 68 -4.44 -1.09 1.15
CA VAL A 68 -3.11 -0.50 1.31
C VAL A 68 -2.26 -0.83 0.09
N ILE A 69 -1.48 0.14 -0.35
CA ILE A 69 -0.51 -0.01 -1.44
C ILE A 69 0.87 0.36 -0.90
N PHE A 70 1.76 -0.62 -0.82
CA PHE A 70 3.17 -0.38 -0.51
C PHE A 70 3.91 -0.02 -1.78
N VAL A 71 4.68 1.06 -1.75
CA VAL A 71 5.40 1.57 -2.93
C VAL A 71 6.86 1.75 -2.59
N ASP A 72 7.76 1.19 -3.42
CA ASP A 72 9.17 1.48 -3.39
C ASP A 72 9.47 2.68 -4.31
N GLN A 73 10.46 3.50 -3.93
CA GLN A 73 10.83 4.66 -4.74
C GLN A 73 11.67 4.30 -5.95
N LYS A 74 12.71 3.50 -5.73
CA LYS A 74 13.67 3.22 -6.80
C LYS A 74 13.32 1.94 -7.56
N MET A 75 12.64 2.12 -8.68
CA MET A 75 12.24 1.02 -9.56
C MET A 75 12.56 1.38 -11.00
N PRO A 76 12.83 0.38 -11.87
CA PRO A 76 13.06 0.65 -13.29
C PRO A 76 11.79 1.19 -13.96
N ASN A 77 11.98 2.06 -14.93
CA ASN A 77 10.96 2.71 -15.78
C ASN A 77 10.08 3.73 -15.07
N LEU A 78 9.47 3.37 -13.96
CA LEU A 78 8.54 4.22 -13.24
C LEU A 78 8.94 4.27 -11.77
N THR A 79 9.29 5.46 -11.27
CA THR A 79 9.63 5.63 -9.85
C THR A 79 8.38 5.57 -8.98
N GLY A 80 8.57 5.42 -7.67
CA GLY A 80 7.46 5.46 -6.73
C GLY A 80 6.67 6.77 -6.79
N VAL A 81 7.35 7.91 -6.89
CA VAL A 81 6.70 9.22 -7.04
C VAL A 81 5.83 9.26 -8.29
N GLU A 82 6.35 8.77 -9.42
CA GLU A 82 5.60 8.72 -10.68
C GLU A 82 4.40 7.77 -10.58
N LEU A 83 4.57 6.64 -9.92
CA LEU A 83 3.48 5.68 -9.69
C LEU A 83 2.37 6.31 -8.84
N VAL A 84 2.72 6.94 -7.74
CA VAL A 84 1.73 7.58 -6.86
C VAL A 84 1.00 8.72 -7.58
N ASP A 85 1.72 9.50 -8.38
CA ASP A 85 1.11 10.53 -9.22
C ASP A 85 0.06 9.95 -10.16
N ALA A 86 0.39 8.84 -10.82
CA ALA A 86 -0.56 8.15 -11.71
C ALA A 86 -1.77 7.60 -10.94
N ILE A 87 -1.55 7.03 -9.77
CA ILE A 87 -2.63 6.53 -8.89
C ILE A 87 -3.57 7.67 -8.50
N ARG A 88 -3.03 8.81 -8.08
CA ARG A 88 -3.82 9.98 -7.69
C ARG A 88 -4.62 10.56 -8.86
N LYS A 89 -4.00 10.69 -10.03
CA LYS A 89 -4.69 11.19 -11.24
C LYS A 89 -5.83 10.29 -11.68
N ARG A 90 -5.69 8.99 -11.49
CA ARG A 90 -6.71 7.99 -11.79
C ARG A 90 -7.77 7.85 -10.71
N ARG A 91 -7.59 8.53 -9.58
CA ARG A 91 -8.48 8.47 -8.42
C ARG A 91 -8.69 7.05 -7.90
N ILE A 92 -7.63 6.25 -7.95
CA ILE A 92 -7.64 4.88 -7.43
C ILE A 92 -7.61 4.95 -5.90
N PRO A 93 -8.55 4.28 -5.21
CA PRO A 93 -8.57 4.28 -3.74
C PRO A 93 -7.46 3.40 -3.16
N GLY A 94 -7.20 3.58 -1.89
CA GLY A 94 -6.22 2.82 -1.14
C GLY A 94 -5.27 3.74 -0.39
N LYS A 95 -4.82 3.31 0.76
CA LYS A 95 -3.84 4.05 1.55
C LYS A 95 -2.45 3.70 1.06
N ILE A 96 -1.62 4.71 0.86
CA ILE A 96 -0.27 4.50 0.34
C ILE A 96 0.75 4.59 1.46
N ILE A 97 1.61 3.58 1.53
CA ILE A 97 2.78 3.54 2.42
C ILE A 97 4.02 3.37 1.56
N VAL A 98 4.99 4.25 1.72
CA VAL A 98 6.26 4.16 0.99
C VAL A 98 7.27 3.40 1.83
N LEU A 99 7.91 2.40 1.22
CA LEU A 99 9.02 1.63 1.81
C LEU A 99 10.22 1.75 0.87
N SER A 100 11.24 2.50 1.27
CA SER A 100 12.38 2.67 0.37
C SER A 100 13.67 2.95 1.12
N ALA A 101 14.79 2.55 0.52
CA ALA A 101 16.13 2.95 0.96
C ALA A 101 16.50 4.35 0.44
N HIS A 102 15.71 4.93 -0.44
CA HIS A 102 16.03 6.15 -1.18
C HIS A 102 14.99 7.26 -0.91
N LEU A 103 14.98 7.77 0.33
CA LEU A 103 14.05 8.81 0.77
C LEU A 103 14.80 10.10 1.13
N SER A 104 15.27 10.83 0.11
CA SER A 104 15.81 12.17 0.31
C SER A 104 14.71 13.13 0.76
N SER A 105 15.09 14.29 1.28
CA SER A 105 14.10 15.32 1.67
C SER A 105 13.24 15.77 0.49
N GLU A 106 13.82 15.87 -0.71
CA GLU A 106 13.08 16.24 -1.93
C GLU A 106 12.04 15.18 -2.30
N ILE A 107 12.41 13.90 -2.20
CA ILE A 107 11.49 12.78 -2.47
C ILE A 107 10.37 12.76 -1.43
N ARG A 108 10.70 12.94 -0.16
CA ARG A 108 9.70 13.01 0.90
C ARG A 108 8.70 14.13 0.68
N GLU A 109 9.17 15.30 0.30
CA GLU A 109 8.30 16.45 0.00
C GLU A 109 7.39 16.15 -1.20
N ALA A 110 7.90 15.47 -2.22
CA ALA A 110 7.08 15.08 -3.38
C ALA A 110 5.92 14.17 -2.96
N TYR A 111 6.19 13.18 -2.11
CA TYR A 111 5.14 12.32 -1.57
C TYR A 111 4.14 13.08 -0.70
N GLU A 112 4.62 13.96 0.15
CA GLU A 112 3.77 14.78 1.04
C GLU A 112 2.81 15.65 0.23
N ARG A 113 3.25 16.23 -0.88
CA ARG A 113 2.38 17.00 -1.79
C ARG A 113 1.27 16.16 -2.41
N MET A 114 1.46 14.85 -2.48
CA MET A 114 0.45 13.91 -2.97
C MET A 114 -0.35 13.25 -1.85
N ASP A 115 -0.29 13.83 -0.66
CA ASP A 115 -0.99 13.34 0.54
C ASP A 115 -0.56 11.92 0.96
N VAL A 116 0.71 11.59 0.75
CA VAL A 116 1.32 10.39 1.30
C VAL A 116 2.05 10.79 2.57
N ARG A 117 1.61 10.24 3.71
CA ARG A 117 2.12 10.66 5.02
C ARG A 117 2.94 9.60 5.73
N VAL A 118 2.86 8.36 5.28
CA VAL A 118 3.53 7.24 5.94
C VAL A 118 4.64 6.73 5.03
N MET A 119 5.86 6.90 5.50
CA MET A 119 7.07 6.51 4.77
C MET A 119 8.03 5.84 5.75
N PHE A 120 8.54 4.68 5.36
CA PHE A 120 9.53 3.95 6.15
C PHE A 120 10.80 3.74 5.34
N SER A 121 11.94 3.96 5.97
CA SER A 121 13.23 3.63 5.38
C SER A 121 13.50 2.14 5.53
N LYS A 122 14.12 1.55 4.51
CA LYS A 122 14.61 0.17 4.60
C LYS A 122 15.97 0.14 5.31
N PRO A 123 16.23 -0.86 6.15
CA PRO A 123 15.32 -1.90 6.59
C PRO A 123 14.25 -1.36 7.55
N PHE A 124 13.04 -1.87 7.45
CA PHE A 124 11.91 -1.39 8.25
C PHE A 124 11.68 -2.27 9.49
N ASN A 125 11.06 -1.68 10.50
CA ASN A 125 10.63 -2.39 11.69
C ASN A 125 9.24 -2.98 11.46
N VAL A 126 9.10 -4.29 11.63
CA VAL A 126 7.87 -5.04 11.36
C VAL A 126 6.71 -4.56 12.22
N ASP A 127 6.95 -4.33 13.51
CA ASP A 127 5.88 -3.92 14.43
C ASP A 127 5.37 -2.51 14.11
N GLN A 128 6.28 -1.60 13.75
CA GLN A 128 5.90 -0.25 13.31
C GLN A 128 5.09 -0.29 12.03
N LEU A 129 5.47 -1.16 11.10
CA LEU A 129 4.77 -1.32 9.84
C LEU A 129 3.36 -1.87 10.03
N ARG A 130 3.21 -2.90 10.86
CA ARG A 130 1.88 -3.45 11.22
C ARG A 130 1.01 -2.40 11.88
N THR A 131 1.57 -1.64 12.81
CA THR A 131 0.85 -0.57 13.49
C THR A 131 0.37 0.48 12.49
N ALA A 132 1.21 0.87 11.54
CA ALA A 132 0.84 1.84 10.51
C ALA A 132 -0.33 1.32 9.66
N VAL A 133 -0.26 0.07 9.21
CA VAL A 133 -1.34 -0.54 8.43
C VAL A 133 -2.65 -0.56 9.23
N ASP A 134 -2.58 -0.99 10.48
CA ASP A 134 -3.77 -1.08 11.33
C ASP A 134 -4.39 0.30 11.57
N ARG A 135 -3.59 1.34 11.76
CA ARG A 135 -4.08 2.71 11.94
C ARG A 135 -4.72 3.27 10.68
N LEU A 136 -4.10 3.03 9.53
CA LEU A 136 -4.61 3.54 8.25
C LEU A 136 -5.92 2.85 7.84
N THR A 137 -6.13 1.64 8.29
CA THR A 137 -7.28 0.82 7.90
C THR A 137 -8.32 0.68 9.01
N ALA A 138 -8.10 1.33 10.13
CA ALA A 138 -9.03 1.31 11.26
C ALA A 138 -10.34 2.04 10.97
#